data_3b53b67078b6e28f24f1409c6090b2ce
#
_entry.id   3b53b67078b6e28f24f1409c6090b2ce
#
_cell.length_a   1.000
_cell.length_b   1.000
_cell.length_c   1.000
_cell.angle_alpha   90.00
_cell.angle_beta   90.00
_cell.angle_gamma   90.00
#
_symmetry.space_group_name_H-M   'P 1'
#
loop_
_entity.id
_entity.type
_entity.pdbx_description
1 polymer ?
#
loop_
_entity_poly.entity_id
_entity_poly.type
_entity_poly.pdbx_seq_one_letter_code
_entity_poly.pdbx_strand_id
1 'polypeptide(L)'
;EIHERLVGSEMCIRDRIYGHAEAAAALTYPLWAQGLATFVACLGFVILFNVHDWGSVLCALGSALTWIVYLLCSRAGFSIYSANFFSEVVAAVYSEGMGRWRKCPVTSYLVISSIPLLPGAGIYYTMSIGLSGSVQAALQKGLETAGIAGSLAVGILLVSTVFRAVNARRRRASAPGRE
;
A
#
# COMPACT_ATOMS: atom_id res chain seq x y z
N GLU A 1 31.16 13.54 24.00
CA GLU A 1 30.30 12.62 24.81
C GLU A 1 28.92 13.22 25.16
N ILE A 2 28.83 14.53 25.52
CA ILE A 2 27.53 15.16 25.85
C ILE A 2 26.67 15.37 24.60
N HIS A 3 27.29 15.71 23.47
CA HIS A 3 26.58 15.88 22.18
C HIS A 3 25.99 14.56 21.63
N GLU A 4 26.71 13.45 21.79
CA GLU A 4 26.20 12.14 21.32
C GLU A 4 25.03 11.62 22.17
N ARG A 5 25.04 11.88 23.48
CA ARG A 5 23.90 11.52 24.35
C ARG A 5 22.66 12.36 24.11
N LEU A 6 22.82 13.65 23.80
CA LEU A 6 21.69 14.54 23.46
C LEU A 6 21.07 14.15 22.11
N VAL A 7 21.86 13.89 21.08
CA VAL A 7 21.38 13.45 19.77
C VAL A 7 20.67 12.10 19.87
N GLY A 8 21.18 11.16 20.66
CA GLY A 8 20.54 9.87 20.90
C GLY A 8 19.21 9.98 21.64
N SER A 9 19.08 10.89 22.62
CA SER A 9 17.83 11.09 23.36
C SER A 9 16.76 11.82 22.54
N GLU A 10 17.13 12.82 21.76
CA GLU A 10 16.21 13.51 20.85
C GLU A 10 15.70 12.60 19.73
N MET A 11 16.56 11.70 19.23
CA MET A 11 16.19 10.72 18.22
C MET A 11 15.21 9.68 18.77
N CYS A 12 15.43 9.18 19.99
CA CYS A 12 14.51 8.29 20.68
C CYS A 12 13.15 8.94 20.98
N ILE A 13 13.15 10.23 21.34
CA ILE A 13 11.92 10.99 21.59
C ILE A 13 11.18 11.22 20.28
N ARG A 14 11.87 11.57 19.21
CA ARG A 14 11.30 11.78 17.88
C ARG A 14 10.74 10.49 17.29
N ASP A 15 11.46 9.37 17.36
CA ASP A 15 10.95 8.06 16.91
C ASP A 15 9.75 7.60 17.75
N ARG A 16 9.74 7.87 19.04
CA ARG A 16 8.61 7.54 19.91
C ARG A 16 7.38 8.42 19.64
N ILE A 17 7.58 9.70 19.31
CA ILE A 17 6.47 10.62 19.02
C ILE A 17 5.94 10.42 17.60
N TYR A 18 6.80 10.27 16.59
CA TYR A 18 6.37 10.20 15.19
C TYR A 18 6.06 8.77 14.73
N GLY A 19 6.81 7.76 15.14
CA GLY A 19 6.53 6.38 14.80
C GLY A 19 5.27 5.84 15.50
N HIS A 20 5.02 6.26 16.73
CA HIS A 20 3.76 5.95 17.44
C HIS A 20 2.62 6.89 17.08
N ALA A 21 2.90 8.13 16.63
CA ALA A 21 1.84 9.07 16.25
C ALA A 21 1.11 8.64 14.97
N GLU A 22 1.78 8.08 13.98
CA GLU A 22 1.11 7.53 12.80
C GLU A 22 0.26 6.29 13.15
N ALA A 23 0.82 5.37 13.95
CA ALA A 23 0.05 4.21 14.41
C ALA A 23 -1.05 4.60 15.39
N ALA A 24 -0.81 5.58 16.29
CA ALA A 24 -1.81 6.07 17.23
C ALA A 24 -2.90 6.90 16.53
N ALA A 25 -2.56 7.74 15.56
CA ALA A 25 -3.54 8.46 14.75
C ALA A 25 -4.44 7.50 13.95
N ALA A 26 -3.87 6.43 13.40
CA ALA A 26 -4.64 5.39 12.72
C ALA A 26 -5.63 4.67 13.65
N LEU A 27 -5.40 4.66 14.96
CA LEU A 27 -6.29 4.05 15.94
C LEU A 27 -7.30 5.04 16.57
N THR A 28 -7.01 6.34 16.51
CA THR A 28 -7.81 7.37 17.18
C THR A 28 -9.04 7.79 16.38
N TYR A 29 -8.95 7.79 15.06
CA TYR A 29 -10.07 8.17 14.20
C TYR A 29 -10.96 6.97 13.84
N PRO A 30 -12.28 7.15 13.68
CA PRO A 30 -13.17 6.09 13.26
C PRO A 30 -12.82 5.59 11.84
N LEU A 31 -12.99 4.29 11.61
CA LEU A 31 -12.64 3.65 10.33
C LEU A 31 -13.25 4.33 9.11
N TRP A 32 -14.51 4.76 9.23
CA TRP A 32 -15.22 5.42 8.14
C TRP A 32 -14.60 6.77 7.77
N ALA A 33 -14.14 7.55 8.76
CA ALA A 33 -13.51 8.85 8.50
C ALA A 33 -12.17 8.68 7.77
N GLN A 34 -11.37 7.68 8.16
CA GLN A 34 -10.10 7.38 7.48
C GLN A 34 -10.34 6.85 6.06
N GLY A 35 -11.32 5.98 5.87
CA GLY A 35 -11.71 5.49 4.54
C GLY A 35 -12.19 6.63 3.64
N LEU A 36 -12.95 7.58 4.19
CA LEU A 36 -13.44 8.73 3.45
C LEU A 36 -12.32 9.71 3.10
N ALA A 37 -11.38 9.94 4.02
CA ALA A 37 -10.19 10.75 3.76
C ALA A 37 -9.31 10.13 2.66
N THR A 38 -9.09 8.82 2.71
CA THR A 38 -8.35 8.09 1.67
C THR A 38 -9.07 8.16 0.32
N PHE A 39 -10.39 8.01 0.32
CA PHE A 39 -11.20 8.15 -0.89
C PHE A 39 -11.03 9.52 -1.55
N VAL A 40 -11.16 10.60 -0.76
CA VAL A 40 -11.01 11.99 -1.26
C VAL A 40 -9.58 12.25 -1.75
N ALA A 41 -8.56 11.79 -1.00
CA ALA A 41 -7.17 11.93 -1.42
C ALA A 41 -6.90 11.20 -2.75
N CYS A 42 -7.40 9.98 -2.89
CA CYS A 42 -7.21 9.20 -4.11
C CYS A 42 -8.01 9.73 -5.30
N LEU A 43 -9.12 10.43 -5.10
CA LEU A 43 -9.76 11.18 -6.17
C LEU A 43 -8.83 12.26 -6.77
N GLY A 44 -8.02 12.91 -5.95
CA GLY A 44 -6.98 13.83 -6.43
C GLY A 44 -5.95 13.13 -7.32
N PHE A 45 -5.49 11.95 -6.94
CA PHE A 45 -4.57 11.15 -7.75
C PHE A 45 -5.19 10.66 -9.05
N VAL A 46 -6.46 10.29 -9.04
CA VAL A 46 -7.20 9.89 -10.25
C VAL A 46 -7.19 10.99 -11.30
N ILE A 47 -7.38 12.25 -10.90
CA ILE A 47 -7.29 13.41 -11.80
C ILE A 47 -5.88 13.51 -12.38
N LEU A 48 -4.85 13.32 -11.56
CA LEU A 48 -3.45 13.37 -11.97
C LEU A 48 -3.12 12.28 -13.01
N PHE A 49 -3.66 11.07 -12.84
CA PHE A 49 -3.50 9.95 -13.77
C PHE A 49 -4.43 10.02 -14.99
N ASN A 50 -5.19 11.10 -15.12
CA ASN A 50 -6.08 11.36 -16.26
C ASN A 50 -7.08 10.20 -16.53
N VAL A 51 -7.55 9.55 -15.46
CA VAL A 51 -8.60 8.53 -15.56
C VAL A 51 -9.95 9.24 -15.62
N HIS A 52 -10.59 9.17 -16.78
CA HIS A 52 -11.89 9.80 -17.02
C HIS A 52 -13.05 8.81 -16.75
N ASP A 53 -14.25 9.35 -16.59
CA ASP A 53 -15.50 8.62 -16.37
C ASP A 53 -15.67 8.01 -14.97
N TRP A 54 -16.68 7.17 -14.86
CA TRP A 54 -17.00 6.39 -13.66
C TRP A 54 -15.85 5.51 -13.15
N GLY A 55 -14.83 5.27 -13.98
CA GLY A 55 -13.58 4.59 -13.59
C GLY A 55 -12.86 5.31 -12.45
N SER A 56 -12.94 6.63 -12.40
CA SER A 56 -12.35 7.48 -11.37
C SER A 56 -12.84 7.14 -9.97
N VAL A 57 -14.16 7.09 -9.83
CA VAL A 57 -14.84 6.77 -8.56
C VAL A 57 -14.51 5.34 -8.12
N LEU A 58 -14.47 4.41 -9.05
CA LEU A 58 -14.13 3.01 -8.76
C LEU A 58 -12.68 2.86 -8.31
N CYS A 59 -11.72 3.59 -8.90
CA CYS A 59 -10.33 3.60 -8.43
C CYS A 59 -10.23 4.11 -6.98
N ALA A 60 -10.91 5.21 -6.68
CA ALA A 60 -10.90 5.79 -5.33
C ALA A 60 -11.60 4.88 -4.30
N LEU A 61 -12.68 4.18 -4.70
CA LEU A 61 -13.33 3.17 -3.86
C LEU A 61 -12.37 2.00 -3.57
N GLY A 62 -11.59 1.57 -4.56
CA GLY A 62 -10.56 0.55 -4.39
C GLY A 62 -9.54 0.96 -3.33
N SER A 63 -9.05 2.19 -3.38
CA SER A 63 -8.10 2.73 -2.40
C SER A 63 -8.68 2.77 -0.98
N ALA A 64 -9.93 3.23 -0.83
CA ALA A 64 -10.60 3.25 0.46
C ALA A 64 -10.79 1.84 1.03
N LEU A 65 -11.20 0.89 0.19
CA LEU A 65 -11.33 -0.52 0.58
C LEU A 65 -10.00 -1.10 1.07
N THR A 66 -8.94 -0.88 0.30
CA THR A 66 -7.59 -1.36 0.63
C THR A 66 -7.10 -0.80 1.97
N TRP A 67 -7.32 0.50 2.21
CA TRP A 67 -6.96 1.13 3.47
C TRP A 67 -7.76 0.59 4.66
N ILE A 68 -9.06 0.37 4.50
CA ILE A 68 -9.90 -0.22 5.54
C ILE A 68 -9.43 -1.63 5.89
N VAL A 69 -9.09 -2.45 4.89
CA VAL A 69 -8.54 -3.80 5.12
C VAL A 69 -7.23 -3.73 5.89
N TYR A 70 -6.33 -2.80 5.54
CA TYR A 70 -5.09 -2.57 6.28
C TYR A 70 -5.36 -2.24 7.76
N LEU A 71 -6.29 -1.33 8.04
CA LEU A 71 -6.65 -0.96 9.40
C LEU A 71 -7.27 -2.12 10.18
N LEU A 72 -8.09 -2.93 9.54
CA LEU A 72 -8.69 -4.12 10.17
C LEU A 72 -7.61 -5.15 10.52
N CYS A 73 -6.68 -5.44 9.60
CA CYS A 73 -5.56 -6.33 9.86
C CYS A 73 -4.66 -5.81 11.00
N SER A 74 -4.36 -4.51 10.99
CA SER A 74 -3.58 -3.87 12.05
C SER A 74 -4.26 -3.96 13.42
N ARG A 75 -5.59 -3.74 13.48
CA ARG A 75 -6.38 -3.90 14.72
C ARG A 75 -6.48 -5.34 15.19
N ALA A 76 -6.44 -6.30 14.27
CA ALA A 76 -6.42 -7.72 14.60
C ALA A 76 -5.05 -8.22 15.11
N GLY A 77 -4.05 -7.34 15.21
CA GLY A 77 -2.72 -7.66 15.72
C GLY A 77 -1.77 -8.28 14.72
N PHE A 78 -2.06 -8.20 13.42
CA PHE A 78 -1.12 -8.66 12.39
C PHE A 78 0.13 -7.79 12.35
N SER A 79 1.28 -8.41 12.00
CA SER A 79 2.51 -7.67 11.73
C SER A 79 2.30 -6.67 10.58
N ILE A 80 3.05 -5.56 10.59
CA ILE A 80 2.98 -4.54 9.54
C ILE A 80 3.19 -5.13 8.14
N TYR A 81 4.05 -6.13 7.99
CA TYR A 81 4.32 -6.80 6.71
C TYR A 81 3.13 -7.64 6.24
N SER A 82 2.52 -8.41 7.14
CA SER A 82 1.36 -9.24 6.82
C SER A 82 0.11 -8.39 6.56
N ALA A 83 -0.09 -7.31 7.32
CA ALA A 83 -1.20 -6.39 7.08
C ALA A 83 -1.12 -5.74 5.69
N ASN A 84 0.07 -5.28 5.29
CA ASN A 84 0.31 -4.74 3.95
C ASN A 84 0.11 -5.80 2.86
N PHE A 85 0.63 -7.02 3.06
CA PHE A 85 0.46 -8.13 2.13
C PHE A 85 -1.02 -8.45 1.85
N PHE A 86 -1.82 -8.66 2.90
CA PHE A 86 -3.25 -8.98 2.74
C PHE A 86 -4.03 -7.83 2.10
N SER A 87 -3.73 -6.60 2.47
CA SER A 87 -4.37 -5.42 1.90
C SER A 87 -4.05 -5.29 0.41
N GLU A 88 -2.81 -5.56 0.02
CA GLU A 88 -2.40 -5.52 -1.38
C GLU A 88 -3.01 -6.66 -2.20
N VAL A 89 -3.16 -7.84 -1.62
CA VAL A 89 -3.90 -8.95 -2.26
C VAL A 89 -5.34 -8.52 -2.57
N VAL A 90 -6.02 -7.85 -1.64
CA VAL A 90 -7.38 -7.34 -1.85
C VAL A 90 -7.39 -6.25 -2.94
N ALA A 91 -6.44 -5.31 -2.92
CA ALA A 91 -6.30 -4.29 -3.96
C ALA A 91 -6.11 -4.90 -5.35
N ALA A 92 -5.24 -5.90 -5.47
CA ALA A 92 -4.95 -6.57 -6.72
C ALA A 92 -6.16 -7.38 -7.24
N VAL A 93 -6.86 -8.11 -6.38
CA VAL A 93 -8.09 -8.84 -6.75
C VAL A 93 -9.17 -7.87 -7.21
N TYR A 94 -9.37 -6.78 -6.48
CA TYR A 94 -10.32 -5.74 -6.85
C TYR A 94 -9.99 -5.14 -8.23
N SER A 95 -8.73 -4.78 -8.46
CA SER A 95 -8.26 -4.17 -9.70
C SER A 95 -8.41 -5.11 -10.90
N GLU A 96 -8.10 -6.40 -10.73
CA GLU A 96 -8.30 -7.42 -11.77
C GLU A 96 -9.78 -7.63 -12.10
N GLY A 97 -10.66 -7.63 -11.09
CA GLY A 97 -12.11 -7.72 -11.26
C GLY A 97 -12.66 -6.53 -12.04
N MET A 98 -12.32 -5.32 -11.61
CA MET A 98 -12.82 -4.07 -12.21
C MET A 98 -12.27 -3.86 -13.63
N GLY A 99 -10.98 -4.12 -13.86
CA GLY A 99 -10.37 -4.02 -15.18
C GLY A 99 -11.06 -4.92 -16.22
N ARG A 100 -11.50 -6.11 -15.80
CA ARG A 100 -12.25 -7.04 -16.67
C ARG A 100 -13.66 -6.58 -16.92
N TRP A 101 -14.35 -6.12 -15.88
CA TRP A 101 -15.74 -5.67 -15.99
C TRP A 101 -15.86 -4.47 -16.93
N ARG A 102 -14.95 -3.51 -16.80
CA ARG A 102 -14.96 -2.28 -17.60
C ARG A 102 -14.14 -2.34 -18.88
N LYS A 103 -13.41 -3.43 -19.12
CA LYS A 103 -12.47 -3.56 -20.25
C LYS A 103 -11.42 -2.43 -20.31
N CYS A 104 -11.05 -1.91 -19.14
CA CYS A 104 -10.01 -0.90 -18.97
C CYS A 104 -8.70 -1.52 -18.50
N PRO A 105 -7.55 -0.83 -18.63
CA PRO A 105 -6.27 -1.33 -18.15
C PRO A 105 -6.31 -1.58 -16.64
N VAL A 106 -6.02 -2.81 -16.21
CA VAL A 106 -5.98 -3.22 -14.80
C VAL A 106 -4.97 -2.40 -14.02
N THR A 107 -3.87 -2.00 -14.68
CA THR A 107 -2.76 -1.24 -14.08
C THR A 107 -3.22 0.07 -13.45
N SER A 108 -4.13 0.80 -14.08
CA SER A 108 -4.65 2.07 -13.54
C SER A 108 -5.39 1.87 -12.22
N TYR A 109 -6.25 0.83 -12.15
CA TYR A 109 -6.96 0.48 -10.92
C TYR A 109 -5.99 0.02 -9.83
N LEU A 110 -5.00 -0.82 -10.20
CA LEU A 110 -4.02 -1.37 -9.26
C LEU A 110 -3.18 -0.25 -8.65
N VAL A 111 -2.56 0.59 -9.47
CA VAL A 111 -1.69 1.67 -9.01
C VAL A 111 -2.42 2.60 -8.04
N ILE A 112 -3.63 3.04 -8.38
CA ILE A 112 -4.39 3.97 -7.53
C ILE A 112 -4.84 3.29 -6.23
N SER A 113 -5.26 2.02 -6.29
CA SER A 113 -5.67 1.28 -5.09
C SER A 113 -4.51 0.98 -4.13
N SER A 114 -3.28 0.87 -4.64
CA SER A 114 -2.07 0.62 -3.85
C SER A 114 -1.45 1.88 -3.26
N ILE A 115 -1.79 3.09 -3.74
CA ILE A 115 -1.20 4.37 -3.28
C ILE A 115 -1.21 4.50 -1.74
N PRO A 116 -2.30 4.21 -1.02
CA PRO A 116 -2.34 4.37 0.43
C PRO A 116 -1.37 3.45 1.19
N LEU A 117 -0.96 2.33 0.58
CA LEU A 117 -0.06 1.35 1.18
C LEU A 117 1.41 1.62 0.89
N LEU A 118 1.72 2.50 -0.08
CA LEU A 118 3.11 2.79 -0.45
C LEU A 118 3.87 3.40 0.73
N PRO A 119 5.04 2.85 1.09
CA PRO A 119 5.80 3.29 2.25
C PRO A 119 6.57 4.59 1.99
N GLY A 120 5.86 5.64 1.51
CA GLY A 120 6.45 6.93 1.17
C GLY A 120 7.09 7.63 2.35
N ALA A 121 6.42 7.63 3.50
CA ALA A 121 6.96 8.16 4.75
C ALA A 121 8.23 7.40 5.19
N GLY A 122 8.24 6.08 5.05
CA GLY A 122 9.41 5.26 5.36
C GLY A 122 10.64 5.64 4.54
N ILE A 123 10.46 5.90 3.24
CA ILE A 123 11.53 6.37 2.34
C ILE A 123 12.04 7.74 2.79
N TYR A 124 11.13 8.67 3.06
CA TYR A 124 11.47 10.01 3.54
C TYR A 124 12.28 9.98 4.84
N TYR A 125 11.81 9.21 5.83
CA TYR A 125 12.53 9.10 7.12
C TYR A 125 13.87 8.42 6.97
N THR A 126 14.01 7.40 6.13
CA THR A 126 15.28 6.76 5.83
C THR A 126 16.32 7.77 5.30
N MET A 127 15.90 8.61 4.35
CA MET A 127 16.77 9.66 3.80
C MET A 127 17.09 10.74 4.84
N SER A 128 16.10 11.22 5.59
CA SER A 128 16.26 12.24 6.61
C SER A 128 17.24 11.82 7.70
N ILE A 129 17.14 10.57 8.19
CA ILE A 129 18.05 9.99 9.18
C ILE A 129 19.46 9.83 8.60
N GLY A 130 19.56 9.39 7.34
CA GLY A 130 20.85 9.26 6.65
C GLY A 130 21.60 10.59 6.53
N LEU A 131 20.88 11.66 6.19
CA LEU A 131 21.45 13.02 6.11
C LEU A 131 21.86 13.58 7.48
N SER A 132 21.24 13.16 8.58
CA SER A 132 21.60 13.54 9.94
C SER A 132 22.84 12.82 10.48
N GLY A 133 23.49 11.97 9.68
CA GLY A 133 24.76 11.29 10.01
C GLY A 133 24.60 9.94 10.69
N SER A 134 23.39 9.48 10.97
CA SER A 134 23.12 8.19 11.64
C SER A 134 22.93 7.05 10.63
N VAL A 135 24.03 6.62 9.98
CA VAL A 135 24.00 5.61 8.92
C VAL A 135 23.34 4.31 9.37
N GLN A 136 23.61 3.86 10.59
CA GLN A 136 23.06 2.60 11.11
C GLN A 136 21.54 2.67 11.31
N ALA A 137 21.02 3.76 11.86
CA ALA A 137 19.59 3.98 12.02
C ALA A 137 18.87 4.14 10.66
N ALA A 138 19.52 4.83 9.71
CA ALA A 138 19.01 4.95 8.34
C ALA A 138 18.91 3.58 7.66
N LEU A 139 19.94 2.74 7.80
CA LEU A 139 19.95 1.39 7.24
C LEU A 139 18.82 0.52 7.81
N GLN A 140 18.64 0.56 9.14
CA GLN A 140 17.59 -0.20 9.82
C GLN A 140 16.19 0.24 9.32
N LYS A 141 15.94 1.56 9.25
CA LYS A 141 14.66 2.09 8.72
C LYS A 141 14.47 1.78 7.24
N GLY A 142 15.55 1.81 6.47
CA GLY A 142 15.56 1.42 5.06
C GLY A 142 15.19 -0.04 4.85
N LEU A 143 15.73 -0.95 5.65
CA LEU A 143 15.40 -2.38 5.59
C LEU A 143 13.95 -2.64 5.96
N GLU A 144 13.42 -1.98 6.99
CA GLU A 144 12.00 -2.05 7.34
C GLU A 144 11.11 -1.59 6.18
N THR A 145 11.43 -0.44 5.59
CA THR A 145 10.72 0.13 4.45
C THR A 145 10.78 -0.78 3.22
N ALA A 146 11.95 -1.36 2.94
CA ALA A 146 12.14 -2.34 1.86
C ALA A 146 11.34 -3.63 2.11
N GLY A 147 11.23 -4.07 3.36
CA GLY A 147 10.40 -5.21 3.75
C GLY A 147 8.91 -4.97 3.47
N ILE A 148 8.41 -3.76 3.77
CA ILE A 148 7.03 -3.38 3.46
C ILE A 148 6.82 -3.38 1.94
N ALA A 149 7.71 -2.73 1.18
CA ALA A 149 7.62 -2.72 -0.28
C ALA A 149 7.70 -4.12 -0.89
N GLY A 150 8.54 -4.99 -0.33
CA GLY A 150 8.62 -6.41 -0.71
C GLY A 150 7.32 -7.17 -0.47
N SER A 151 6.66 -6.95 0.66
CA SER A 151 5.38 -7.58 0.97
C SER A 151 4.27 -7.17 -0.03
N LEU A 152 4.23 -5.90 -0.43
CA LEU A 152 3.31 -5.40 -1.46
C LEU A 152 3.60 -6.06 -2.81
N ALA A 153 4.87 -6.10 -3.22
CA ALA A 153 5.28 -6.70 -4.49
C ALA A 153 4.88 -8.19 -4.58
N VAL A 154 5.08 -8.95 -3.51
CA VAL A 154 4.68 -10.36 -3.46
C VAL A 154 3.16 -10.50 -3.55
N GLY A 155 2.38 -9.64 -2.90
CA GLY A 155 0.92 -9.59 -3.00
C GLY A 155 0.44 -9.42 -4.44
N ILE A 156 0.97 -8.43 -5.15
CA ILE A 156 0.66 -8.16 -6.56
C ILE A 156 1.03 -9.37 -7.46
N LEU A 157 2.24 -9.89 -7.30
CA LEU A 157 2.74 -11.00 -8.11
C LEU A 157 1.89 -12.26 -7.93
N LEU A 158 1.50 -12.57 -6.70
CA LEU A 158 0.67 -13.73 -6.38
C LEU A 158 -0.67 -13.64 -7.11
N VAL A 159 -1.39 -12.55 -6.95
CA VAL A 159 -2.70 -12.35 -7.57
C VAL A 159 -2.59 -12.35 -9.11
N SER A 160 -1.65 -11.57 -9.65
CA SER A 160 -1.44 -11.49 -11.11
C SER A 160 -1.11 -12.85 -11.72
N THR A 161 -0.32 -13.67 -11.05
CA THR A 161 0.02 -15.02 -11.50
C THR A 161 -1.18 -15.95 -11.50
N VAL A 162 -1.97 -15.93 -10.42
CA VAL A 162 -3.19 -16.74 -10.31
C VAL A 162 -4.18 -16.38 -11.41
N PHE A 163 -4.42 -15.08 -11.61
CA PHE A 163 -5.35 -14.62 -12.66
C PHE A 163 -4.86 -14.96 -14.07
N ARG A 164 -3.56 -14.85 -14.33
CA ARG A 164 -2.98 -15.28 -15.62
C ARG A 164 -3.14 -16.79 -15.83
N ALA A 165 -2.90 -17.61 -14.83
CA ALA A 165 -3.06 -19.06 -14.90
C ALA A 165 -4.52 -19.46 -15.17
N VAL A 166 -5.48 -18.84 -14.47
CA VAL A 166 -6.91 -19.09 -14.67
C VAL A 166 -7.34 -18.71 -16.09
N ASN A 167 -6.86 -17.57 -16.59
CA ASN A 167 -7.19 -17.13 -17.95
C ASN A 167 -6.60 -18.04 -19.02
N ALA A 168 -5.36 -18.50 -18.82
CA ALA A 168 -4.72 -19.43 -19.74
C ALA A 168 -5.51 -20.75 -19.83
N ARG A 169 -5.98 -21.26 -18.69
CA ARG A 169 -6.84 -22.47 -18.66
C ARG A 169 -8.17 -22.25 -19.39
N ARG A 170 -8.84 -21.11 -19.15
CA ARG A 170 -10.09 -20.78 -19.83
C ARG A 170 -9.94 -20.68 -21.36
N ARG A 171 -8.85 -20.06 -21.83
CA ARG A 171 -8.57 -19.95 -23.27
C ARG A 171 -8.32 -21.33 -23.91
N ARG A 172 -7.63 -22.24 -23.22
CA ARG A 172 -7.43 -23.62 -23.70
C ARG A 172 -8.73 -24.42 -23.73
N ALA A 173 -9.60 -24.23 -22.74
CA ALA A 173 -10.91 -24.90 -22.71
C ALA A 173 -11.90 -24.36 -23.78
N SER A 174 -11.73 -23.11 -24.23
CA SER A 174 -12.58 -22.47 -25.26
C SER A 174 -12.03 -22.64 -26.68
N ALA A 175 -10.92 -23.32 -26.87
CA ALA A 175 -10.40 -23.71 -28.19
C ALA A 175 -10.70 -25.21 -28.43
N PRO A 176 -11.92 -25.61 -28.89
CA PRO A 176 -12.14 -26.97 -29.32
C PRO A 176 -11.44 -27.18 -30.66
N GLY A 177 -10.59 -28.19 -30.70
CA GLY A 177 -10.04 -28.88 -31.85
C GLY A 177 -10.02 -28.13 -33.19
N ARG A 178 -8.88 -27.54 -33.53
CA ARG A 178 -8.46 -27.40 -34.92
C ARG A 178 -7.50 -28.56 -35.17
N GLU A 179 -8.06 -29.72 -35.50
CA GLU A 179 -7.44 -30.72 -36.37
C GLU A 179 -8.00 -30.53 -37.77
#